data_302c0dc6d800f3f5117842e1f620edfb
#
_entry.id   302c0dc6d800f3f5117842e1f620edfb
#
_cell.length_a   1.000
_cell.length_b   1.000
_cell.length_c   1.000
_cell.angle_alpha   90.00
_cell.angle_beta   90.00
_cell.angle_gamma   90.00
#
_symmetry.space_group_name_H-M   'P 1'
#
loop_
_entity.id
_entity.type
_entity.pdbx_description
1 polymer ?
#
loop_
_entity_poly.entity_id
_entity_poly.type
_entity_poly.pdbx_seq_one_letter_code
_entity_poly.pdbx_strand_id
1 'polypeptide(L)'
;LNSHKQKEEFLKLISEHQDLIRKVAAIYYRNKADQEDAFQEILVSLWQAYPTFRGESKFSTWLYRVALNTVISGFRKASNKVHKNQSDIHITDELLGPSKEDLSEEIDCLYRAIEHLSDIEKAIIMLYMEEKTYDDIADIMGMTRTNVGVKINRIKKKLKKIYKRVANGY
;
A
#
# COMPACT_ATOMS: atom_id res chain seq x y z
N LEU A 1 -7.81 33.10 -9.61
CA LEU A 1 -6.96 32.70 -10.75
C LEU A 1 -5.93 31.63 -10.34
N ASN A 2 -5.34 31.73 -9.14
CA ASN A 2 -4.29 30.80 -8.68
C ASN A 2 -4.84 29.40 -8.34
N SER A 3 -6.03 29.32 -7.75
CA SER A 3 -6.66 28.06 -7.32
C SER A 3 -7.10 27.16 -8.50
N HIS A 4 -7.55 27.76 -9.60
CA HIS A 4 -7.99 26.98 -10.77
C HIS A 4 -6.78 26.33 -11.48
N LYS A 5 -5.71 27.09 -11.66
CA LYS A 5 -4.46 26.58 -12.26
C LYS A 5 -3.85 25.46 -11.41
N GLN A 6 -3.82 25.63 -10.09
CA GLN A 6 -3.32 24.63 -9.18
C GLN A 6 -4.13 23.32 -9.25
N LYS A 7 -5.46 23.42 -9.40
CA LYS A 7 -6.33 22.26 -9.58
C LYS A 7 -6.04 21.52 -10.89
N GLU A 8 -5.87 22.27 -12.00
CA GLU A 8 -5.56 21.67 -13.30
C GLU A 8 -4.20 20.95 -13.30
N GLU A 9 -3.18 21.58 -12.71
CA GLU A 9 -1.85 20.95 -12.56
C GLU A 9 -1.92 19.67 -11.72
N PHE A 10 -2.62 19.71 -10.60
CA PHE A 10 -2.83 18.54 -9.76
C PHE A 10 -3.53 17.41 -10.51
N LEU A 11 -4.65 17.71 -11.20
CA LEU A 11 -5.41 16.70 -11.95
C LEU A 11 -4.55 16.05 -13.05
N LYS A 12 -3.72 16.84 -13.73
CA LYS A 12 -2.77 16.30 -14.72
C LYS A 12 -1.78 15.35 -14.09
N LEU A 13 -1.13 15.74 -13.00
CA LEU A 13 -0.16 14.90 -12.27
C LEU A 13 -0.80 13.62 -11.75
N ILE A 14 -2.01 13.70 -11.22
CA ILE A 14 -2.73 12.51 -10.75
C ILE A 14 -3.09 11.59 -11.91
N SER A 15 -3.54 12.12 -13.06
CA SER A 15 -3.89 11.30 -14.22
C SER A 15 -2.69 10.49 -14.74
N GLU A 16 -1.49 11.05 -14.66
CA GLU A 16 -0.23 10.40 -15.05
C GLU A 16 0.24 9.33 -14.04
N HIS A 17 -0.28 9.35 -12.80
CA HIS A 17 0.19 8.52 -11.70
C HIS A 17 -0.92 7.67 -11.04
N GLN A 18 -2.09 7.53 -11.68
CA GLN A 18 -3.21 6.74 -11.13
C GLN A 18 -2.83 5.31 -10.79
N ASP A 19 -2.00 4.69 -11.62
CA ASP A 19 -1.59 3.29 -11.42
C ASP A 19 -0.81 3.10 -10.12
N LEU A 20 -0.02 4.10 -9.70
CA LEU A 20 0.69 4.06 -8.42
C LEU A 20 -0.29 4.03 -7.25
N ILE A 21 -1.34 4.84 -7.32
CA ILE A 21 -2.36 4.91 -6.27
C ILE A 21 -3.13 3.59 -6.21
N ARG A 22 -3.51 3.04 -7.37
CA ARG A 22 -4.20 1.74 -7.45
C ARG A 22 -3.35 0.60 -6.90
N LYS A 23 -2.05 0.58 -7.17
CA LYS A 23 -1.13 -0.42 -6.63
C LYS A 23 -1.01 -0.32 -5.11
N VAL A 24 -0.95 0.91 -4.56
CA VAL A 24 -0.97 1.11 -3.11
C VAL A 24 -2.27 0.57 -2.51
N ALA A 25 -3.42 0.86 -3.10
CA ALA A 25 -4.69 0.32 -2.60
C ALA A 25 -4.73 -1.22 -2.69
N ALA A 26 -4.27 -1.81 -3.80
CA ALA A 26 -4.34 -3.26 -4.03
C ALA A 26 -3.49 -4.10 -3.09
N ILE A 27 -2.34 -3.57 -2.60
CA ILE A 27 -1.48 -4.33 -1.68
C ILE A 27 -2.08 -4.45 -0.27
N TYR A 28 -2.98 -3.53 0.10
CA TYR A 28 -3.62 -3.49 1.40
C TYR A 28 -5.04 -4.07 1.41
N TYR A 29 -5.75 -4.00 0.28
CA TYR A 29 -7.14 -4.44 0.18
C TYR A 29 -7.32 -5.43 -0.96
N ARG A 30 -7.99 -6.55 -0.70
CA ARG A 30 -8.23 -7.58 -1.73
C ARG A 30 -9.47 -7.32 -2.56
N ASN A 31 -10.55 -6.86 -1.95
CA ASN A 31 -11.79 -6.62 -2.69
C ASN A 31 -11.78 -5.27 -3.40
N LYS A 32 -12.44 -5.22 -4.55
CA LYS A 32 -12.47 -4.02 -5.40
C LYS A 32 -13.16 -2.83 -4.74
N ALA A 33 -14.18 -3.05 -3.92
CA ALA A 33 -14.89 -1.98 -3.24
C ALA A 33 -13.97 -1.24 -2.25
N ASP A 34 -13.25 -1.99 -1.41
CA ASP A 34 -12.30 -1.40 -0.46
C ASP A 34 -11.10 -0.75 -1.16
N GLN A 35 -10.65 -1.31 -2.30
CA GLN A 35 -9.61 -0.68 -3.12
C GLN A 35 -10.08 0.68 -3.68
N GLU A 36 -11.32 0.78 -4.14
CA GLU A 36 -11.88 2.02 -4.67
C GLU A 36 -12.07 3.05 -3.56
N ASP A 37 -12.55 2.64 -2.39
CA ASP A 37 -12.66 3.51 -1.21
C ASP A 37 -11.28 4.04 -0.79
N ALA A 38 -10.28 3.17 -0.72
CA ALA A 38 -8.89 3.56 -0.43
C ALA A 38 -8.32 4.51 -1.50
N PHE A 39 -8.60 4.27 -2.77
CA PHE A 39 -8.21 5.14 -3.86
C PHE A 39 -8.77 6.55 -3.68
N GLN A 40 -10.06 6.68 -3.36
CA GLN A 40 -10.71 7.96 -3.11
C GLN A 40 -10.11 8.67 -1.87
N GLU A 41 -9.88 7.93 -0.79
CA GLU A 41 -9.26 8.48 0.44
C GLU A 41 -7.84 8.99 0.18
N ILE A 42 -7.05 8.24 -0.61
CA ILE A 42 -5.72 8.66 -1.03
C ILE A 42 -5.80 9.94 -1.88
N LEU A 43 -6.73 10.03 -2.84
CA LEU A 43 -6.91 11.23 -3.65
C LEU A 43 -7.23 12.47 -2.80
N VAL A 44 -8.11 12.34 -1.82
CA VAL A 44 -8.43 13.42 -0.89
C VAL A 44 -7.19 13.84 -0.11
N SER A 45 -6.43 12.89 0.42
CA SER A 45 -5.19 13.16 1.17
C SER A 45 -4.14 13.85 0.32
N LEU A 46 -3.97 13.40 -0.94
CA LEU A 46 -3.06 14.02 -1.90
C LEU A 46 -3.47 15.46 -2.22
N TRP A 47 -4.76 15.72 -2.45
CA TRP A 47 -5.27 17.05 -2.70
C TRP A 47 -5.02 18.00 -1.52
N GLN A 48 -5.29 17.53 -0.29
CA GLN A 48 -5.06 18.30 0.93
C GLN A 48 -3.57 18.61 1.16
N ALA A 49 -2.70 17.65 0.83
CA ALA A 49 -1.26 17.79 1.00
C ALA A 49 -0.57 18.55 -0.15
N TYR A 50 -1.21 18.66 -1.33
CA TYR A 50 -0.61 19.23 -2.53
C TYR A 50 -0.05 20.66 -2.36
N PRO A 51 -0.70 21.58 -1.61
CA PRO A 51 -0.14 22.90 -1.34
C PRO A 51 1.23 22.88 -0.63
N THR A 52 1.57 21.77 0.03
CA THR A 52 2.86 21.61 0.73
C THR A 52 3.96 20.98 -0.14
N PHE A 53 3.60 20.50 -1.32
CA PHE A 53 4.58 19.92 -2.25
C PHE A 53 5.46 21.03 -2.85
N ARG A 54 6.75 21.02 -2.49
CA ARG A 54 7.72 22.06 -2.89
C ARG A 54 8.61 21.65 -4.07
N GLY A 55 8.42 20.44 -4.63
CA GLY A 55 9.27 19.94 -5.71
C GLY A 55 10.69 19.54 -5.28
N GLU A 56 10.95 19.38 -3.98
CA GLU A 56 12.26 18.96 -3.43
C GLU A 56 12.56 17.48 -3.72
N SER A 57 11.54 16.71 -4.04
CA SER A 57 11.62 15.31 -4.48
C SER A 57 10.83 15.11 -5.77
N LYS A 58 11.01 13.95 -6.44
CA LYS A 58 10.15 13.56 -7.55
C LYS A 58 8.70 13.48 -7.05
N PHE A 59 7.74 13.89 -7.88
CA PHE A 59 6.31 13.83 -7.55
C PHE A 59 5.88 12.40 -7.16
N SER A 60 6.36 11.37 -7.86
CA SER A 60 6.08 9.97 -7.53
C SER A 60 6.56 9.58 -6.13
N THR A 61 7.72 10.07 -5.68
CA THR A 61 8.24 9.82 -4.33
C THR A 61 7.33 10.44 -3.27
N TRP A 62 6.93 11.70 -3.48
CA TRP A 62 6.00 12.40 -2.61
C TRP A 62 4.63 11.72 -2.60
N LEU A 63 4.12 11.32 -3.77
CA LEU A 63 2.84 10.62 -3.91
C LEU A 63 2.83 9.31 -3.09
N TYR A 64 3.85 8.46 -3.25
CA TYR A 64 3.96 7.23 -2.47
C TYR A 64 3.97 7.50 -0.97
N ARG A 65 4.69 8.53 -0.53
CA ARG A 65 4.76 8.91 0.88
C ARG A 65 3.39 9.28 1.44
N VAL A 66 2.62 10.10 0.73
CA VAL A 66 1.26 10.48 1.14
C VAL A 66 0.31 9.29 1.08
N ALA A 67 0.31 8.53 -0.02
CA ALA A 67 -0.59 7.40 -0.23
C ALA A 67 -0.37 6.30 0.83
N LEU A 68 0.87 5.89 1.07
CA LEU A 68 1.20 4.88 2.08
C LEU A 68 0.86 5.33 3.49
N ASN A 69 1.15 6.59 3.85
CA ASN A 69 0.77 7.14 5.14
C ASN A 69 -0.74 7.15 5.34
N THR A 70 -1.51 7.48 4.31
CA THR A 70 -2.98 7.46 4.36
C THR A 70 -3.50 6.08 4.67
N VAL A 71 -3.07 5.07 3.90
CA VAL A 71 -3.54 3.69 4.06
C VAL A 71 -3.10 3.10 5.41
N ILE A 72 -1.84 3.24 5.78
CA ILE A 72 -1.31 2.72 7.06
C ILE A 72 -2.03 3.37 8.25
N SER A 73 -2.32 4.67 8.19
CA SER A 73 -3.07 5.37 9.23
C SER A 73 -4.52 4.90 9.32
N GLY A 74 -5.16 4.61 8.18
CA GLY A 74 -6.50 4.04 8.10
C GLY A 74 -6.58 2.67 8.79
N PHE A 75 -5.64 1.79 8.50
CA PHE A 75 -5.54 0.47 9.15
C PHE A 75 -5.38 0.57 10.66
N ARG A 76 -4.48 1.42 11.15
CA ARG A 76 -4.27 1.62 12.59
C ARG A 76 -5.52 2.12 13.29
N LYS A 77 -6.28 3.04 12.68
CA LYS A 77 -7.55 3.52 13.24
C LYS A 77 -8.61 2.42 13.28
N ALA A 78 -8.73 1.62 12.23
CA ALA A 78 -9.66 0.50 12.16
C ALA A 78 -9.30 -0.58 13.21
N SER A 79 -8.04 -0.97 13.32
CA SER A 79 -7.55 -1.93 14.33
C SER A 79 -7.80 -1.46 15.76
N ASN A 80 -7.57 -0.17 16.06
CA ASN A 80 -7.84 0.40 17.38
C ASN A 80 -9.34 0.44 17.74
N LYS A 81 -10.22 0.58 16.74
CA LYS A 81 -11.69 0.50 16.96
C LYS A 81 -12.12 -0.93 17.28
N VAL A 82 -11.54 -1.93 16.63
CA VAL A 82 -11.82 -3.35 16.87
C VAL A 82 -11.40 -3.74 18.30
N HIS A 83 -10.24 -3.27 18.78
CA HIS A 83 -9.81 -3.53 20.15
C HIS A 83 -10.66 -2.86 21.24
N LYS A 84 -11.40 -1.79 20.93
CA LYS A 84 -12.33 -1.15 21.86
C LYS A 84 -13.71 -1.81 21.92
N ASN A 85 -14.08 -2.55 20.88
CA ASN A 85 -15.32 -3.31 20.81
C ASN A 85 -14.96 -4.80 20.80
N GLN A 86 -14.51 -5.32 21.96
CA GLN A 86 -14.39 -6.76 22.14
C GLN A 86 -15.79 -7.37 22.13
N SER A 87 -16.22 -7.77 20.96
CA SER A 87 -17.22 -8.79 20.72
C SER A 87 -16.78 -9.54 19.49
N ASP A 88 -16.55 -10.82 19.67
CA ASP A 88 -16.14 -11.81 18.69
C ASP A 88 -16.75 -11.58 17.30
N ILE A 89 -16.02 -10.93 16.43
CA ILE A 89 -16.22 -11.13 15.01
C ILE A 89 -15.03 -11.96 14.55
N HIS A 90 -15.19 -13.28 14.61
CA HIS A 90 -14.52 -14.14 13.68
C HIS A 90 -14.84 -13.60 12.29
N ILE A 91 -13.88 -12.91 11.68
CA ILE A 91 -13.91 -12.66 10.25
C ILE A 91 -13.70 -14.05 9.66
N THR A 92 -14.83 -14.74 9.43
CA THR A 92 -14.84 -15.97 8.67
C THR A 92 -14.29 -15.64 7.29
N ASP A 93 -13.37 -16.46 6.83
CA ASP A 93 -12.75 -16.47 5.48
C ASP A 93 -13.76 -16.39 4.32
N GLU A 94 -15.05 -16.50 4.60
CA GLU A 94 -16.15 -16.52 3.63
C GLU A 94 -16.58 -15.15 3.09
N LEU A 95 -16.20 -14.03 3.73
CA LEU A 95 -16.55 -12.68 3.25
C LEU A 95 -15.50 -12.07 2.31
N LEU A 96 -14.35 -12.73 2.16
CA LEU A 96 -13.31 -12.38 1.21
C LEU A 96 -13.43 -13.25 -0.04
N GLY A 97 -14.57 -13.13 -0.72
CA GLY A 97 -14.74 -13.73 -2.04
C GLY A 97 -13.63 -13.25 -2.97
N PRO A 98 -12.81 -14.16 -3.54
CA PRO A 98 -11.86 -13.74 -4.55
C PRO A 98 -12.65 -13.24 -5.75
N SER A 99 -12.33 -12.08 -6.24
CA SER A 99 -12.54 -11.78 -7.65
C SER A 99 -11.62 -12.75 -8.42
N LYS A 100 -12.15 -13.97 -8.62
CA LYS A 100 -11.54 -15.00 -9.45
C LYS A 100 -11.71 -14.60 -10.89
N GLU A 101 -10.90 -13.71 -11.39
CA GLU A 101 -10.66 -13.53 -12.80
C GLU A 101 -9.16 -13.47 -13.00
N ASP A 102 -8.57 -14.58 -13.44
CA ASP A 102 -7.29 -14.74 -14.15
C ASP A 102 -5.96 -14.45 -13.44
N LEU A 103 -5.88 -14.57 -12.14
CA LEU A 103 -4.57 -14.69 -11.50
C LEU A 103 -4.16 -16.17 -11.45
N SER A 104 -2.93 -16.51 -11.87
CA SER A 104 -2.40 -17.85 -11.67
C SER A 104 -2.41 -18.19 -10.17
N GLU A 105 -2.59 -19.48 -9.82
CA GLU A 105 -2.57 -19.94 -8.41
C GLU A 105 -1.32 -19.47 -7.67
N GLU A 106 -0.20 -19.35 -8.37
CA GLU A 106 1.08 -18.87 -7.82
C GLU A 106 1.01 -17.40 -7.38
N ILE A 107 0.36 -16.55 -8.18
CA ILE A 107 0.18 -15.13 -7.86
C ILE A 107 -0.79 -14.98 -6.69
N ASP A 108 -1.89 -15.75 -6.65
CA ASP A 108 -2.80 -15.73 -5.52
C ASP A 108 -2.09 -16.17 -4.22
N CYS A 109 -1.31 -17.24 -4.27
CA CYS A 109 -0.48 -17.69 -3.14
C CYS A 109 0.49 -16.59 -2.66
N LEU A 110 1.09 -15.85 -3.59
CA LEU A 110 1.98 -14.74 -3.24
C LEU A 110 1.22 -13.60 -2.53
N TYR A 111 0.07 -13.19 -3.04
CA TYR A 111 -0.75 -12.16 -2.39
C TYR A 111 -1.23 -12.60 -1.00
N ARG A 112 -1.66 -13.86 -0.85
CA ARG A 112 -2.02 -14.44 0.46
C ARG A 112 -0.84 -14.44 1.43
N ALA A 113 0.37 -14.72 0.95
CA ALA A 113 1.56 -14.65 1.79
C ALA A 113 1.89 -13.19 2.20
N ILE A 114 1.70 -12.22 1.30
CA ILE A 114 1.89 -10.80 1.58
C ILE A 114 0.90 -10.29 2.65
N GLU A 115 -0.31 -10.82 2.71
CA GLU A 115 -1.29 -10.45 3.73
C GLU A 115 -0.80 -10.66 5.17
N HIS A 116 0.08 -11.64 5.37
CA HIS A 116 0.68 -11.94 6.68
C HIS A 116 1.84 -11.01 7.06
N LEU A 117 2.21 -10.09 6.20
CA LEU A 117 3.21 -9.06 6.49
C LEU A 117 2.58 -7.92 7.29
N SER A 118 3.38 -7.25 8.10
CA SER A 118 2.95 -5.99 8.74
C SER A 118 2.76 -4.88 7.70
N ASP A 119 2.02 -3.83 8.05
CA ASP A 119 1.73 -2.72 7.13
C ASP A 119 3.00 -2.07 6.57
N ILE A 120 4.04 -1.92 7.39
CA ILE A 120 5.34 -1.40 6.96
C ILE A 120 6.07 -2.39 6.04
N GLU A 121 6.02 -3.69 6.34
CA GLU A 121 6.62 -4.72 5.50
C GLU A 121 5.93 -4.79 4.13
N LYS A 122 4.59 -4.65 4.08
CA LYS A 122 3.82 -4.57 2.82
C LYS A 122 4.26 -3.38 1.97
N ALA A 123 4.42 -2.20 2.56
CA ALA A 123 4.91 -1.01 1.85
C ALA A 123 6.30 -1.23 1.25
N ILE A 124 7.23 -1.75 2.04
CA ILE A 124 8.62 -1.96 1.60
C ILE A 124 8.69 -3.00 0.48
N ILE A 125 7.99 -4.13 0.61
CA ILE A 125 8.04 -5.17 -0.43
C ILE A 125 7.36 -4.72 -1.72
N MET A 126 6.26 -3.96 -1.63
CA MET A 126 5.61 -3.36 -2.79
C MET A 126 6.56 -2.44 -3.56
N LEU A 127 7.22 -1.51 -2.85
CA LEU A 127 8.17 -0.59 -3.48
C LEU A 127 9.35 -1.34 -4.11
N TYR A 128 9.81 -2.41 -3.47
CA TYR A 128 10.85 -3.28 -4.00
C TYR A 128 10.38 -4.01 -5.28
N MET A 129 9.15 -4.51 -5.32
CA MET A 129 8.55 -5.14 -6.51
C MET A 129 8.33 -4.14 -7.66
N GLU A 130 8.13 -2.86 -7.34
CA GLU A 130 8.09 -1.75 -8.30
C GLU A 130 9.49 -1.26 -8.73
N GLU A 131 10.52 -2.07 -8.50
CA GLU A 131 11.91 -1.80 -8.90
C GLU A 131 12.47 -0.47 -8.35
N LYS A 132 11.93 0.01 -7.22
CA LYS A 132 12.49 1.18 -6.55
C LYS A 132 13.87 0.86 -5.96
N THR A 133 14.79 1.79 -6.12
CA THR A 133 16.11 1.66 -5.50
C THR A 133 16.01 1.71 -3.98
N TYR A 134 17.02 1.20 -3.28
CA TYR A 134 17.05 1.28 -1.81
C TYR A 134 17.06 2.73 -1.31
N ASP A 135 17.63 3.65 -2.08
CA ASP A 135 17.60 5.08 -1.76
C ASP A 135 16.20 5.66 -1.94
N ASP A 136 15.49 5.32 -3.03
CA ASP A 136 14.09 5.73 -3.22
C ASP A 136 13.19 5.19 -2.10
N ILE A 137 13.36 3.92 -1.72
CA ILE A 137 12.59 3.31 -0.62
C ILE A 137 12.90 3.99 0.71
N ALA A 138 14.17 4.29 0.97
CA ALA A 138 14.61 5.02 2.15
C ALA A 138 13.94 6.40 2.22
N ASP A 139 13.92 7.13 1.12
CA ASP A 139 13.28 8.45 1.01
C ASP A 139 11.76 8.37 1.21
N ILE A 140 11.10 7.39 0.57
CA ILE A 140 9.64 7.21 0.68
C ILE A 140 9.26 6.84 2.12
N MET A 141 9.98 5.90 2.72
CA MET A 141 9.66 5.31 4.03
C MET A 141 10.23 6.10 5.22
N GLY A 142 11.06 7.11 4.97
CA GLY A 142 11.69 7.89 6.04
C GLY A 142 12.67 7.09 6.89
N MET A 143 13.48 6.23 6.26
CA MET A 143 14.46 5.39 6.95
C MET A 143 15.82 5.43 6.25
N THR A 144 16.86 4.87 6.85
CA THR A 144 18.17 4.80 6.22
C THR A 144 18.21 3.70 5.16
N ARG A 145 19.04 3.88 4.13
CA ARG A 145 19.29 2.87 3.08
C ARG A 145 19.71 1.52 3.66
N THR A 146 20.61 1.54 4.67
CA THR A 146 21.06 0.32 5.35
C THR A 146 19.88 -0.42 6.01
N ASN A 147 19.00 0.32 6.68
CA ASN A 147 17.81 -0.26 7.31
C ASN A 147 16.86 -0.87 6.26
N VAL A 148 16.67 -0.21 5.10
CA VAL A 148 15.93 -0.77 3.96
C VAL A 148 16.48 -2.13 3.55
N GLY A 149 17.79 -2.23 3.33
CA GLY A 149 18.43 -3.49 2.92
C GLY A 149 18.23 -4.61 3.95
N VAL A 150 18.40 -4.32 5.23
CA VAL A 150 18.16 -5.28 6.32
C VAL A 150 16.70 -5.73 6.34
N LYS A 151 15.75 -4.79 6.22
CA LYS A 151 14.32 -5.10 6.21
C LYS A 151 13.92 -5.94 5.00
N ILE A 152 14.36 -5.59 3.79
CA ILE A 152 14.09 -6.37 2.57
C ILE A 152 14.56 -7.81 2.72
N ASN A 153 15.79 -8.03 3.21
CA ASN A 153 16.30 -9.38 3.43
C ASN A 153 15.45 -10.18 4.43
N ARG A 154 15.02 -9.56 5.52
CA ARG A 154 14.15 -10.20 6.53
C ARG A 154 12.76 -10.50 5.94
N ILE A 155 12.17 -9.56 5.21
CA ILE A 155 10.87 -9.72 4.56
C ILE A 155 10.92 -10.86 3.55
N LYS A 156 11.95 -10.92 2.70
CA LYS A 156 12.11 -12.03 1.72
C LYS A 156 12.17 -13.40 2.40
N LYS A 157 12.92 -13.54 3.50
CA LYS A 157 13.01 -14.79 4.27
C LYS A 157 11.65 -15.14 4.88
N LYS A 158 10.97 -14.18 5.49
CA LYS A 158 9.63 -14.33 6.08
C LYS A 158 8.63 -14.74 5.01
N LEU A 159 8.60 -14.03 3.88
CA LEU A 159 7.69 -14.27 2.77
C LEU A 159 7.88 -15.67 2.17
N LYS A 160 9.13 -16.10 1.95
CA LYS A 160 9.45 -17.44 1.47
C LYS A 160 8.92 -18.52 2.39
N LYS A 161 9.02 -18.32 3.72
CA LYS A 161 8.50 -19.26 4.72
C LYS A 161 6.98 -19.33 4.71
N ILE A 162 6.31 -18.17 4.62
CA ILE A 162 4.84 -18.09 4.60
C ILE A 162 4.31 -18.67 3.28
N TYR A 163 4.89 -18.28 2.14
CA TYR A 163 4.52 -18.79 0.83
C TYR A 163 4.52 -20.32 0.77
N LYS A 164 5.56 -20.98 1.29
CA LYS A 164 5.63 -22.43 1.35
C LYS A 164 4.51 -23.05 2.18
N ARG A 165 4.08 -22.40 3.25
CA ARG A 165 2.94 -22.88 4.06
C ARG A 165 1.62 -22.72 3.30
N VAL A 166 1.38 -21.56 2.72
CA VAL A 166 0.16 -21.28 1.95
C VAL A 166 0.05 -22.20 0.73
N ALA A 167 1.14 -22.40 -0.01
CA ALA A 167 1.17 -23.30 -1.18
C ALA A 167 0.96 -24.79 -0.81
N ASN A 168 1.33 -25.21 0.40
CA ASN A 168 1.16 -26.58 0.87
C ASN A 168 -0.17 -26.81 1.63
N GLY A 169 -1.05 -25.82 1.67
CA GLY A 169 -2.38 -25.95 2.27
C GLY A 169 -2.39 -26.00 3.81
N TYR A 170 -1.37 -25.44 4.47
CA TYR A 170 -1.29 -25.33 5.93
C TYR A 170 -1.45 -23.88 6.40
#